data_6b75f597a0091e37ed9b78bd9c11cdbb
#
_entry.id   6b75f597a0091e37ed9b78bd9c11cdbb
#
_cell.length_a   1.000
_cell.length_b   1.000
_cell.length_c   1.000
_cell.angle_alpha   90.00
_cell.angle_beta   90.00
_cell.angle_gamma   90.00
#
_symmetry.space_group_name_H-M   'P 1'
#
loop_
_entity.id
_entity.type
_entity.pdbx_description
1 polymer ?
#
loop_
_entity_poly.entity_id
_entity_poly.type
_entity_poly.pdbx_seq_one_letter_code
_entity_poly.pdbx_strand_id
1 'polypeptide(L)'
;LWGMVIGLIACLAACKKEQPQSPIPDSPASLQKLFNPAYQISTDSIHRMIRSYLDENKQVTPWDSALVAYYQEKDEFFWLNDSLVSDKPATQPADSLLYWLGNISKHGIHPGLYLTDSIRNDLEQIRTLQLQGKKTMNRLLADVEYRLTSAYLSYVCRLKFGFLPPERRWNDSIDRIPLKRCDKEFALAALDFLRTDANAAFRRAQPSSRFYKKMQEELERVNSWGETDTTDYYRNRLLVNMERARWQYALEKGKKYVVANTAAFMLQAVNEETDSILEMRICVGSVKNRTPLLSSKIYYMELNPYWNV
;
A
#
# COMPACT_ATOMS: atom_id res chain seq x y z
N LEU A 1 -88.44 42.98 -10.16
CA LEU A 1 -87.55 43.93 -10.00
C LEU A 1 -86.44 43.56 -8.98
N TRP A 2 -85.92 42.48 -8.99
CA TRP A 2 -84.76 42.17 -8.16
C TRP A 2 -83.71 41.43 -8.97
N GLY A 3 -82.58 42.13 -9.23
CA GLY A 3 -81.42 41.58 -9.89
C GLY A 3 -80.55 40.75 -8.92
N MET A 4 -80.30 39.53 -9.27
CA MET A 4 -79.44 38.59 -8.55
C MET A 4 -78.02 38.69 -9.15
N VAL A 5 -77.08 39.23 -8.39
CA VAL A 5 -75.65 39.26 -8.74
C VAL A 5 -75.02 37.96 -8.33
N ILE A 6 -74.63 37.14 -9.27
CA ILE A 6 -73.88 35.91 -9.04
C ILE A 6 -72.36 36.31 -9.10
N GLY A 7 -71.72 36.27 -7.93
CA GLY A 7 -70.28 36.47 -7.84
C GLY A 7 -69.52 35.21 -8.23
N LEU A 8 -68.75 35.28 -9.32
CA LEU A 8 -67.83 34.26 -9.76
C LEU A 8 -66.58 34.31 -8.92
N ILE A 9 -66.37 33.38 -8.01
CA ILE A 9 -65.09 33.20 -7.30
C ILE A 9 -64.17 32.39 -8.22
N ALA A 10 -63.22 33.08 -8.85
CA ALA A 10 -62.16 32.44 -9.61
C ALA A 10 -61.11 31.92 -8.63
N CYS A 11 -61.09 30.61 -8.41
CA CYS A 11 -59.97 29.92 -7.75
C CYS A 11 -58.73 29.99 -8.65
N LEU A 12 -57.83 30.90 -8.37
CA LEU A 12 -56.48 30.87 -8.91
C LEU A 12 -55.70 29.73 -8.22
N ALA A 13 -55.76 28.55 -8.82
CA ALA A 13 -54.81 27.50 -8.52
C ALA A 13 -53.42 27.95 -9.01
N ALA A 14 -52.59 28.41 -8.10
CA ALA A 14 -51.20 28.69 -8.38
C ALA A 14 -50.49 27.37 -8.65
N CYS A 15 -50.42 26.94 -9.92
CA CYS A 15 -49.45 25.96 -10.34
C CYS A 15 -48.07 26.51 -10.03
N LYS A 16 -47.42 26.02 -8.95
CA LYS A 16 -45.99 26.14 -8.81
C LYS A 16 -45.38 25.47 -10.05
N LYS A 17 -44.89 26.26 -10.99
CA LYS A 17 -43.98 25.81 -12.02
C LYS A 17 -42.75 25.27 -11.25
N GLU A 18 -42.58 23.95 -11.23
CA GLU A 18 -41.28 23.35 -10.92
C GLU A 18 -40.27 23.98 -11.86
N GLN A 19 -39.32 24.70 -11.30
CA GLN A 19 -38.16 25.15 -12.07
C GLN A 19 -37.49 23.91 -12.62
N PRO A 20 -37.17 23.88 -13.93
CA PRO A 20 -36.40 22.76 -14.49
C PRO A 20 -35.11 22.67 -13.70
N GLN A 21 -34.90 21.53 -13.01
CA GLN A 21 -33.61 21.22 -12.41
C GLN A 21 -32.58 21.38 -13.54
N SER A 22 -31.57 22.21 -13.28
CA SER A 22 -30.43 22.34 -14.19
C SER A 22 -29.85 20.93 -14.44
N PRO A 23 -29.55 20.59 -15.70
CA PRO A 23 -29.03 19.30 -16.03
C PRO A 23 -27.79 19.04 -15.16
N ILE A 24 -27.75 17.86 -14.48
CA ILE A 24 -26.61 17.43 -13.70
C ILE A 24 -25.43 17.37 -14.67
N PRO A 25 -24.30 18.03 -14.38
CA PRO A 25 -23.16 17.99 -15.28
C PRO A 25 -22.68 16.56 -15.45
N ASP A 26 -22.39 16.14 -16.68
CA ASP A 26 -21.99 14.79 -17.06
C ASP A 26 -20.71 14.28 -16.35
N SER A 27 -19.94 15.20 -15.74
CA SER A 27 -18.75 14.89 -14.94
C SER A 27 -18.50 16.00 -13.91
N PRO A 28 -18.16 15.65 -12.64
CA PRO A 28 -17.83 16.66 -11.64
C PRO A 28 -16.41 17.20 -11.87
N ALA A 29 -16.31 18.50 -12.22
CA ALA A 29 -15.01 19.17 -12.36
C ALA A 29 -14.36 19.52 -11.01
N SER A 30 -15.08 19.39 -9.89
CA SER A 30 -14.55 19.57 -8.53
C SER A 30 -15.39 18.80 -7.50
N LEU A 31 -14.79 18.47 -6.37
CA LEU A 31 -15.48 17.81 -5.27
C LEU A 31 -16.64 18.65 -4.71
N GLN A 32 -16.54 19.98 -4.78
CA GLN A 32 -17.64 20.88 -4.43
C GLN A 32 -18.91 20.62 -5.23
N LYS A 33 -18.78 20.15 -6.48
CA LYS A 33 -19.94 19.77 -7.30
C LYS A 33 -20.57 18.46 -6.83
N LEU A 34 -19.76 17.53 -6.26
CA LEU A 34 -20.28 16.33 -5.63
C LEU A 34 -21.07 16.67 -4.36
N PHE A 35 -20.65 17.68 -3.59
CA PHE A 35 -21.39 18.16 -2.41
C PHE A 35 -22.63 19.00 -2.75
N ASN A 36 -23.08 18.97 -4.00
CA ASN A 36 -24.37 19.53 -4.37
C ASN A 36 -25.49 18.82 -3.59
N PRO A 37 -26.49 19.56 -3.04
CA PRO A 37 -27.64 18.98 -2.33
C PRO A 37 -28.36 17.85 -3.08
N ALA A 38 -28.29 17.83 -4.42
CA ALA A 38 -28.89 16.77 -5.25
C ALA A 38 -28.30 15.36 -4.95
N TYR A 39 -27.05 15.27 -4.51
CA TYR A 39 -26.39 13.98 -4.21
C TYR A 39 -26.50 13.55 -2.76
N GLN A 40 -27.06 14.39 -1.88
CA GLN A 40 -27.20 14.13 -0.45
C GLN A 40 -25.91 13.65 0.21
N ILE A 41 -24.76 14.20 -0.18
CA ILE A 41 -23.46 13.83 0.36
C ILE A 41 -23.27 14.52 1.70
N SER A 42 -22.85 13.72 2.70
CA SER A 42 -22.55 14.17 4.04
C SER A 42 -21.21 13.63 4.51
N THR A 43 -20.28 14.52 4.82
CA THR A 43 -18.97 14.21 5.41
C THR A 43 -19.12 13.35 6.66
N ASP A 44 -20.07 13.71 7.54
CA ASP A 44 -20.35 12.94 8.77
C ASP A 44 -20.82 11.51 8.48
N SER A 45 -21.61 11.34 7.42
CA SER A 45 -22.04 10.00 7.00
C SER A 45 -20.88 9.18 6.48
N ILE A 46 -19.96 9.78 5.70
CA ILE A 46 -18.76 9.13 5.20
C ILE A 46 -17.87 8.71 6.37
N HIS A 47 -17.58 9.61 7.32
CA HIS A 47 -16.78 9.30 8.51
C HIS A 47 -17.38 8.19 9.36
N ARG A 48 -18.69 8.22 9.60
CA ARG A 48 -19.37 7.14 10.33
C ARG A 48 -19.22 5.78 9.65
N MET A 49 -19.32 5.74 8.33
CA MET A 49 -19.13 4.50 7.56
C MET A 49 -17.70 4.01 7.65
N ILE A 50 -16.69 4.89 7.52
CA ILE A 50 -15.27 4.52 7.66
C ILE A 50 -15.01 3.98 9.07
N ARG A 51 -15.52 4.63 10.11
CA ARG A 51 -15.38 4.14 11.49
C ARG A 51 -16.04 2.78 11.70
N SER A 52 -17.21 2.52 11.07
CA SER A 52 -17.84 1.19 11.08
C SER A 52 -16.94 0.12 10.44
N TYR A 53 -16.30 0.42 9.29
CA TYR A 53 -15.37 -0.51 8.66
C TYR A 53 -14.15 -0.82 9.54
N LEU A 54 -13.64 0.18 10.24
CA LEU A 54 -12.52 0.02 11.18
C LEU A 54 -12.93 -0.83 12.39
N ASP A 55 -14.15 -0.66 12.88
CA ASP A 55 -14.69 -1.45 13.99
C ASP A 55 -14.93 -2.92 13.62
N GLU A 56 -15.40 -3.18 12.40
CA GLU A 56 -15.61 -4.52 11.88
C GLU A 56 -14.28 -5.25 11.61
N ASN A 57 -13.22 -4.53 11.21
CA ASN A 57 -11.93 -5.08 10.83
C ASN A 57 -10.84 -4.87 11.90
N LYS A 58 -11.22 -4.80 13.17
CA LYS A 58 -10.29 -4.54 14.27
C LYS A 58 -9.11 -5.52 14.30
N GLN A 59 -7.89 -4.96 14.21
CA GLN A 59 -6.62 -5.62 14.51
C GLN A 59 -6.26 -6.86 13.68
N VAL A 60 -6.71 -6.91 12.44
CA VAL A 60 -6.32 -7.99 11.50
C VAL A 60 -4.91 -7.78 10.98
N THR A 61 -4.50 -6.51 10.80
CA THR A 61 -3.20 -6.14 10.26
C THR A 61 -2.41 -5.24 11.22
N PRO A 62 -1.06 -5.22 11.14
CA PRO A 62 -0.24 -4.36 12.00
C PRO A 62 -0.53 -2.86 11.85
N TRP A 63 -1.07 -2.41 10.72
CA TRP A 63 -1.38 -1.00 10.44
C TRP A 63 -2.82 -0.58 10.76
N ASP A 64 -3.70 -1.51 11.15
CA ASP A 64 -5.10 -1.17 11.48
C ASP A 64 -5.18 -0.19 12.64
N SER A 65 -4.30 -0.32 13.63
CA SER A 65 -4.21 0.61 14.76
C SER A 65 -3.86 2.05 14.33
N ALA A 66 -3.10 2.20 13.25
CA ALA A 66 -2.79 3.52 12.69
C ALA A 66 -3.99 4.10 11.93
N LEU A 67 -4.72 3.28 11.18
CA LEU A 67 -5.97 3.70 10.52
C LEU A 67 -7.02 4.13 11.54
N VAL A 68 -7.20 3.33 12.61
CA VAL A 68 -8.12 3.69 13.70
C VAL A 68 -7.73 5.02 14.33
N ALA A 69 -6.46 5.20 14.72
CA ALA A 69 -5.99 6.44 15.31
C ALA A 69 -6.21 7.63 14.37
N TYR A 70 -5.89 7.48 13.09
CA TYR A 70 -6.04 8.56 12.12
C TYR A 70 -7.49 9.02 11.97
N TYR A 71 -8.42 8.11 11.66
CA TYR A 71 -9.83 8.48 11.41
C TYR A 71 -10.66 8.72 12.68
N GLN A 72 -10.12 8.40 13.86
CA GLN A 72 -10.72 8.84 15.14
C GLN A 72 -10.32 10.26 15.50
N GLU A 73 -9.08 10.66 15.23
CA GLU A 73 -8.52 11.95 15.64
C GLU A 73 -8.71 13.04 14.57
N LYS A 74 -8.79 12.66 13.28
CA LYS A 74 -8.84 13.62 12.16
C LYS A 74 -10.10 13.42 11.33
N ASP A 75 -10.74 14.54 11.01
CA ASP A 75 -11.89 14.59 10.08
C ASP A 75 -11.46 14.92 8.65
N GLU A 76 -10.24 14.56 8.28
CA GLU A 76 -9.68 14.82 6.95
C GLU A 76 -9.53 13.53 6.15
N PHE A 77 -9.81 13.62 4.86
CA PHE A 77 -9.65 12.54 3.91
C PHE A 77 -8.31 12.65 3.17
N PHE A 78 -7.74 11.51 2.76
CA PHE A 78 -6.54 11.45 1.91
C PHE A 78 -6.88 11.62 0.43
N TRP A 79 -7.92 10.94 -0.01
CA TRP A 79 -8.24 10.75 -1.41
C TRP A 79 -9.44 11.57 -1.87
N LEU A 80 -10.36 11.90 -0.95
CA LEU A 80 -11.56 12.67 -1.25
C LEU A 80 -11.24 14.16 -1.36
N ASN A 81 -10.55 14.55 -2.42
CA ASN A 81 -10.19 15.91 -2.77
C ASN A 81 -10.45 16.16 -4.27
N ASP A 82 -10.26 17.39 -4.74
CA ASP A 82 -10.54 17.77 -6.13
C ASP A 82 -9.76 16.94 -7.17
N SER A 83 -8.62 16.37 -6.79
CA SER A 83 -7.86 15.50 -7.69
C SER A 83 -8.59 14.18 -8.00
N LEU A 84 -9.48 13.71 -7.14
CA LEU A 84 -10.22 12.47 -7.34
C LEU A 84 -11.13 12.51 -8.57
N VAL A 85 -11.70 13.66 -8.83
CA VAL A 85 -12.73 13.89 -9.88
C VAL A 85 -12.21 14.70 -11.08
N SER A 86 -10.92 14.98 -11.12
CA SER A 86 -10.31 15.74 -12.24
C SER A 86 -10.21 14.90 -13.51
N ASP A 87 -10.33 15.54 -14.68
CA ASP A 87 -10.23 14.92 -16.00
C ASP A 87 -8.80 14.48 -16.39
N LYS A 88 -7.81 14.59 -15.49
CA LYS A 88 -6.42 14.22 -15.73
C LYS A 88 -5.98 13.07 -14.84
N PRO A 89 -6.42 11.83 -15.06
CA PRO A 89 -6.16 10.69 -14.18
C PRO A 89 -4.66 10.39 -13.99
N ALA A 90 -3.82 10.58 -15.01
CA ALA A 90 -2.41 10.23 -14.95
C ALA A 90 -1.58 11.01 -13.90
N THR A 91 -2.10 12.10 -13.35
CA THR A 91 -1.42 12.92 -12.33
C THR A 91 -2.02 12.79 -10.94
N GLN A 92 -3.07 11.98 -10.79
CA GLN A 92 -3.83 11.89 -9.56
C GLN A 92 -3.22 10.87 -8.61
N PRO A 93 -3.15 11.15 -7.29
CA PRO A 93 -2.60 10.23 -6.31
C PRO A 93 -3.29 8.87 -6.28
N ALA A 94 -4.62 8.82 -6.40
CA ALA A 94 -5.38 7.56 -6.41
C ALA A 94 -5.02 6.68 -7.61
N ASP A 95 -5.00 7.25 -8.82
CA ASP A 95 -4.62 6.52 -10.04
C ASP A 95 -3.14 6.12 -10.03
N SER A 96 -2.27 6.97 -9.49
CA SER A 96 -0.86 6.66 -9.29
C SER A 96 -0.70 5.48 -8.33
N LEU A 97 -1.42 5.43 -7.21
CA LEU A 97 -1.41 4.28 -6.32
C LEU A 97 -1.89 3.01 -7.03
N LEU A 98 -3.01 3.08 -7.75
CA LEU A 98 -3.54 1.93 -8.49
C LEU A 98 -2.58 1.45 -9.59
N TYR A 99 -1.80 2.34 -10.20
CA TYR A 99 -0.72 1.97 -11.11
C TYR A 99 0.37 1.16 -10.38
N TRP A 100 0.85 1.62 -9.21
CA TRP A 100 1.85 0.91 -8.43
C TRP A 100 1.35 -0.45 -7.91
N LEU A 101 0.10 -0.51 -7.46
CA LEU A 101 -0.54 -1.75 -7.01
C LEU A 101 -0.76 -2.75 -8.16
N GLY A 102 -1.12 -2.28 -9.35
CA GLY A 102 -1.26 -3.10 -10.55
C GLY A 102 0.08 -3.71 -11.00
N ASN A 103 1.19 -3.01 -10.75
CA ASN A 103 2.55 -3.47 -11.07
C ASN A 103 3.24 -4.23 -9.92
N ILE A 104 2.52 -4.58 -8.86
CA ILE A 104 3.09 -5.21 -7.67
C ILE A 104 3.66 -6.61 -7.94
N SER A 105 3.25 -7.26 -9.02
CA SER A 105 3.80 -8.53 -9.50
C SER A 105 5.30 -8.48 -9.75
N LYS A 106 5.87 -7.31 -10.10
CA LYS A 106 7.32 -7.09 -10.19
C LYS A 106 8.06 -7.31 -8.87
N HIS A 107 7.34 -7.34 -7.77
CA HIS A 107 7.84 -7.64 -6.43
C HIS A 107 7.52 -9.08 -5.99
N GLY A 108 7.00 -9.91 -6.91
CA GLY A 108 6.57 -11.26 -6.58
C GLY A 108 5.33 -11.32 -5.68
N ILE A 109 4.51 -10.28 -5.70
CA ILE A 109 3.27 -10.18 -4.93
C ILE A 109 2.10 -10.30 -5.90
N HIS A 110 1.09 -11.11 -5.56
CA HIS A 110 -0.07 -11.30 -6.42
C HIS A 110 -0.92 -10.02 -6.49
N PRO A 111 -1.18 -9.45 -7.68
CA PRO A 111 -1.90 -8.17 -7.82
C PRO A 111 -3.34 -8.22 -7.32
N GLY A 112 -4.00 -9.37 -7.39
CA GLY A 112 -5.35 -9.59 -6.87
C GLY A 112 -5.51 -9.31 -5.37
N LEU A 113 -4.41 -9.23 -4.62
CA LEU A 113 -4.43 -8.88 -3.20
C LEU A 113 -5.09 -7.51 -2.92
N TYR A 114 -4.97 -6.57 -3.85
CA TYR A 114 -5.42 -5.19 -3.66
C TYR A 114 -6.77 -4.87 -4.29
N LEU A 115 -7.38 -5.81 -5.01
CA LEU A 115 -8.66 -5.63 -5.70
C LEU A 115 -8.72 -4.34 -6.53
N THR A 116 -7.64 -4.02 -7.24
CA THR A 116 -7.46 -2.77 -7.98
C THR A 116 -8.57 -2.48 -8.98
N ASP A 117 -9.07 -3.51 -9.67
CA ASP A 117 -10.14 -3.35 -10.67
C ASP A 117 -11.47 -2.96 -10.03
N SER A 118 -11.76 -3.50 -8.84
CA SER A 118 -12.94 -3.09 -8.09
C SER A 118 -12.85 -1.63 -7.62
N ILE A 119 -11.65 -1.18 -7.19
CA ILE A 119 -11.45 0.22 -6.79
C ILE A 119 -11.55 1.14 -8.02
N ARG A 120 -10.99 0.74 -9.18
CA ARG A 120 -11.13 1.51 -10.43
C ARG A 120 -12.58 1.68 -10.85
N ASN A 121 -13.35 0.60 -10.78
CA ASN A 121 -14.78 0.67 -11.09
C ASN A 121 -15.53 1.60 -10.12
N ASP A 122 -15.21 1.58 -8.84
CA ASP A 122 -15.80 2.49 -7.85
C ASP A 122 -15.40 3.95 -8.13
N LEU A 123 -14.14 4.22 -8.51
CA LEU A 123 -13.68 5.56 -8.91
C LEU A 123 -14.39 6.05 -10.17
N GLU A 124 -14.60 5.18 -11.16
CA GLU A 124 -15.31 5.53 -12.39
C GLU A 124 -16.76 5.90 -12.11
N GLN A 125 -17.44 5.16 -11.23
CA GLN A 125 -18.80 5.52 -10.80
C GLN A 125 -18.85 6.89 -10.12
N ILE A 126 -17.84 7.25 -9.32
CA ILE A 126 -17.74 8.58 -8.69
C ILE A 126 -17.54 9.65 -9.77
N ARG A 127 -16.65 9.43 -10.72
CA ARG A 127 -16.29 10.40 -11.77
C ARG A 127 -17.42 10.65 -12.75
N THR A 128 -18.13 9.58 -13.11
CA THR A 128 -19.26 9.66 -14.06
C THR A 128 -20.59 9.95 -13.39
N LEU A 129 -20.65 9.93 -12.06
CA LEU A 129 -21.88 10.04 -11.27
C LEU A 129 -22.93 8.96 -11.60
N GLN A 130 -22.48 7.83 -12.17
CA GLN A 130 -23.33 6.71 -12.54
C GLN A 130 -23.20 5.59 -11.51
N LEU A 131 -24.07 5.64 -10.50
CA LEU A 131 -24.10 4.62 -9.44
C LEU A 131 -24.68 3.30 -9.97
N GLN A 132 -23.97 2.21 -9.69
CA GLN A 132 -24.43 0.85 -9.99
C GLN A 132 -25.03 0.18 -8.76
N GLY A 133 -26.17 -0.47 -8.93
CA GLY A 133 -26.82 -1.21 -7.86
C GLY A 133 -27.49 -0.31 -6.81
N LYS A 134 -27.44 -0.74 -5.54
CA LYS A 134 -28.05 -0.05 -4.40
C LYS A 134 -27.07 0.81 -3.59
N LYS A 135 -25.88 1.08 -4.12
CA LYS A 135 -24.89 1.91 -3.42
C LYS A 135 -25.31 3.38 -3.42
N THR A 136 -25.14 4.06 -2.29
CA THR A 136 -25.25 5.51 -2.20
C THR A 136 -23.88 6.15 -2.48
N MET A 137 -23.86 7.41 -2.91
CA MET A 137 -22.59 8.13 -3.13
C MET A 137 -21.76 8.22 -1.84
N ASN A 138 -22.37 8.47 -0.68
CA ASN A 138 -21.67 8.47 0.60
C ASN A 138 -20.96 7.13 0.89
N ARG A 139 -21.62 6.00 0.61
CA ARG A 139 -21.01 4.69 0.79
C ARG A 139 -19.87 4.45 -0.19
N LEU A 140 -20.04 4.86 -1.43
CA LEU A 140 -19.01 4.70 -2.46
C LEU A 140 -17.75 5.51 -2.13
N LEU A 141 -17.93 6.76 -1.67
CA LEU A 141 -16.83 7.61 -1.21
C LEU A 141 -16.13 7.03 0.02
N ALA A 142 -16.89 6.54 1.00
CA ALA A 142 -16.31 5.88 2.18
C ALA A 142 -15.54 4.61 1.83
N ASP A 143 -16.09 3.76 0.93
CA ASP A 143 -15.43 2.55 0.44
C ASP A 143 -14.10 2.87 -0.23
N VAL A 144 -14.07 3.87 -1.13
CA VAL A 144 -12.86 4.28 -1.86
C VAL A 144 -11.81 4.86 -0.92
N GLU A 145 -12.19 5.78 -0.03
CA GLU A 145 -11.28 6.38 0.95
C GLU A 145 -10.61 5.32 1.83
N TYR A 146 -11.40 4.45 2.44
CA TYR A 146 -10.91 3.38 3.31
C TYR A 146 -10.03 2.37 2.57
N ARG A 147 -10.47 1.91 1.40
CA ARG A 147 -9.76 0.88 0.62
C ARG A 147 -8.45 1.38 0.06
N LEU A 148 -8.40 2.60 -0.46
CA LEU A 148 -7.15 3.19 -0.96
C LEU A 148 -6.16 3.41 0.18
N THR A 149 -6.61 3.92 1.34
CA THR A 149 -5.72 4.15 2.48
C THR A 149 -5.18 2.83 3.06
N SER A 150 -6.04 1.83 3.20
CA SER A 150 -5.63 0.49 3.65
C SER A 150 -4.69 -0.18 2.63
N ALA A 151 -4.98 -0.07 1.33
CA ALA A 151 -4.12 -0.60 0.27
C ALA A 151 -2.75 0.09 0.25
N TYR A 152 -2.69 1.41 0.44
CA TYR A 152 -1.44 2.15 0.55
C TYR A 152 -0.58 1.67 1.73
N LEU A 153 -1.16 1.59 2.93
CA LEU A 153 -0.42 1.10 4.11
C LEU A 153 0.04 -0.35 3.91
N SER A 154 -0.84 -1.21 3.39
CA SER A 154 -0.48 -2.58 3.03
C SER A 154 0.71 -2.62 2.06
N TYR A 155 0.68 -1.80 1.01
CA TYR A 155 1.74 -1.69 0.02
C TYR A 155 3.08 -1.28 0.65
N VAL A 156 3.07 -0.18 1.41
CA VAL A 156 4.29 0.36 2.04
C VAL A 156 4.87 -0.61 3.08
N CYS A 157 4.04 -1.13 3.98
CA CYS A 157 4.47 -2.05 5.02
C CYS A 157 5.02 -3.35 4.44
N ARG A 158 4.36 -3.92 3.44
CA ARG A 158 4.80 -5.18 2.83
C ARG A 158 6.05 -5.04 1.98
N LEU A 159 6.21 -3.95 1.26
CA LEU A 159 7.45 -3.68 0.53
C LEU A 159 8.63 -3.37 1.45
N LYS A 160 8.37 -2.80 2.62
CA LYS A 160 9.42 -2.43 3.58
C LYS A 160 9.82 -3.56 4.52
N PHE A 161 8.86 -4.38 4.98
CA PHE A 161 9.09 -5.37 6.04
C PHE A 161 8.78 -6.82 5.63
N GLY A 162 8.23 -7.03 4.41
CA GLY A 162 7.77 -8.34 3.96
C GLY A 162 6.40 -8.73 4.53
N PHE A 163 6.00 -9.96 4.24
CA PHE A 163 4.71 -10.54 4.64
C PHE A 163 4.82 -11.47 5.83
N LEU A 164 5.90 -12.24 5.88
CA LEU A 164 6.03 -13.36 6.80
C LEU A 164 6.93 -12.99 7.97
N PRO A 165 6.46 -13.14 9.20
CA PRO A 165 7.34 -13.10 10.35
C PRO A 165 8.19 -14.37 10.39
N PRO A 166 9.52 -14.30 10.26
CA PRO A 166 10.38 -15.49 10.27
C PRO A 166 10.43 -16.19 11.63
N GLU A 167 10.02 -15.53 12.70
CA GLU A 167 10.26 -15.91 14.08
C GLU A 167 9.62 -17.22 14.55
N ARG A 168 8.65 -17.76 13.84
CA ARG A 168 7.90 -18.94 14.30
C ARG A 168 8.19 -20.24 13.56
N ARG A 169 9.01 -20.24 12.50
CA ARG A 169 9.14 -21.42 11.62
C ARG A 169 10.56 -21.93 11.39
N TRP A 170 11.57 -21.21 11.84
CA TRP A 170 12.96 -21.53 11.57
C TRP A 170 13.70 -21.65 12.91
N ASN A 171 14.14 -22.79 13.23
CA ASN A 171 15.00 -23.22 14.33
C ASN A 171 15.34 -22.13 15.38
N ASP A 172 14.43 -21.90 16.32
CA ASP A 172 14.44 -20.82 17.33
C ASP A 172 15.70 -20.75 18.20
N SER A 173 16.53 -21.78 18.19
CA SER A 173 17.74 -21.85 19.01
C SER A 173 18.99 -21.30 18.34
N ILE A 174 19.05 -21.27 16.99
CA ILE A 174 20.24 -20.91 16.22
C ILE A 174 20.09 -19.61 15.44
N ASP A 175 18.89 -19.33 14.93
CA ASP A 175 18.65 -18.25 13.96
C ASP A 175 17.84 -17.09 14.57
N ARG A 176 18.28 -16.57 15.71
CA ARG A 176 17.65 -15.42 16.38
C ARG A 176 18.18 -14.10 15.82
N ILE A 177 17.59 -13.64 14.73
CA ILE A 177 17.87 -12.31 14.23
C ILE A 177 16.63 -11.43 14.49
N PRO A 178 16.74 -10.43 15.36
CA PRO A 178 15.63 -9.51 15.60
C PRO A 178 15.34 -8.72 14.34
N LEU A 179 14.09 -8.78 13.87
CA LEU A 179 13.61 -8.08 12.71
C LEU A 179 12.71 -6.92 13.12
N LYS A 180 12.89 -5.79 12.45
CA LYS A 180 11.93 -4.68 12.50
C LYS A 180 10.67 -5.07 11.73
N ARG A 181 9.52 -4.65 12.24
CA ARG A 181 8.21 -4.89 11.62
C ARG A 181 7.50 -3.57 11.37
N CYS A 182 6.48 -3.62 10.54
CA CYS A 182 5.54 -2.53 10.46
C CYS A 182 4.82 -2.39 11.82
N ASP A 183 4.92 -1.23 12.43
CA ASP A 183 4.23 -0.85 13.66
C ASP A 183 3.34 0.37 13.42
N LYS A 184 2.61 0.77 14.45
CA LYS A 184 1.71 1.91 14.41
C LYS A 184 2.45 3.21 14.08
N GLU A 185 3.63 3.41 14.64
CA GLU A 185 4.43 4.64 14.45
C GLU A 185 4.88 4.77 13.00
N PHE A 186 5.42 3.69 12.42
CA PHE A 186 5.78 3.67 11.01
C PHE A 186 4.59 3.93 10.10
N ALA A 187 3.44 3.30 10.38
CA ALA A 187 2.25 3.46 9.57
C ALA A 187 1.70 4.89 9.63
N LEU A 188 1.68 5.54 10.81
CA LEU A 188 1.31 6.95 10.94
C LEU A 188 2.28 7.87 10.20
N ALA A 189 3.60 7.66 10.33
CA ALA A 189 4.59 8.42 9.58
C ALA A 189 4.45 8.24 8.06
N ALA A 190 4.07 7.05 7.60
CA ALA A 190 3.78 6.80 6.19
C ALA A 190 2.55 7.58 5.70
N LEU A 191 1.49 7.67 6.51
CA LEU A 191 0.31 8.47 6.21
C LEU A 191 0.63 9.97 6.17
N ASP A 192 1.40 10.48 7.11
CA ASP A 192 1.83 11.89 7.11
C ASP A 192 2.67 12.22 5.86
N PHE A 193 3.55 11.31 5.45
CA PHE A 193 4.34 11.49 4.24
C PHE A 193 3.48 11.42 2.96
N LEU A 194 2.47 10.55 2.92
CA LEU A 194 1.49 10.48 1.82
C LEU A 194 0.82 11.84 1.58
N ARG A 195 0.47 12.54 2.65
CA ARG A 195 -0.17 13.88 2.58
C ARG A 195 0.76 14.93 2.01
N THR A 196 2.05 14.82 2.31
CA THR A 196 3.06 15.79 1.86
C THR A 196 3.37 15.64 0.37
N ASP A 197 3.65 14.41 -0.07
CA ASP A 197 3.94 14.07 -1.48
C ASP A 197 3.61 12.59 -1.73
N ALA A 198 2.42 12.35 -2.27
CA ALA A 198 1.94 11.01 -2.56
C ALA A 198 2.84 10.26 -3.57
N ASN A 199 3.31 10.94 -4.62
CA ASN A 199 4.15 10.31 -5.63
C ASN A 199 5.55 9.97 -5.08
N ALA A 200 6.11 10.81 -4.22
CA ALA A 200 7.34 10.49 -3.51
C ALA A 200 7.13 9.33 -2.53
N ALA A 201 5.97 9.27 -1.84
CA ALA A 201 5.64 8.18 -0.94
C ALA A 201 5.63 6.82 -1.65
N PHE A 202 5.03 6.73 -2.83
CA PHE A 202 5.00 5.50 -3.62
C PHE A 202 6.40 5.09 -4.10
N ARG A 203 7.21 6.03 -4.58
CA ARG A 203 8.60 5.75 -4.99
C ARG A 203 9.48 5.32 -3.83
N ARG A 204 9.36 6.00 -2.68
CA ARG A 204 10.15 5.70 -1.48
C ARG A 204 9.84 4.33 -0.88
N ALA A 205 8.64 3.80 -1.10
CA ALA A 205 8.26 2.45 -0.68
C ALA A 205 9.04 1.36 -1.44
N GLN A 206 9.58 1.66 -2.63
CA GLN A 206 10.28 0.68 -3.45
C GLN A 206 11.59 0.23 -2.80
N PRO A 207 11.88 -1.08 -2.72
CA PRO A 207 13.19 -1.56 -2.32
C PRO A 207 14.26 -1.08 -3.30
N SER A 208 15.28 -0.39 -2.78
CA SER A 208 16.29 0.30 -3.61
C SER A 208 17.59 -0.48 -3.80
N SER A 209 17.81 -1.58 -3.06
CA SER A 209 19.07 -2.31 -3.11
C SER A 209 19.32 -2.92 -4.50
N ARG A 210 20.59 -2.87 -4.96
CA ARG A 210 21.03 -3.47 -6.23
C ARG A 210 20.67 -4.95 -6.32
N PHE A 211 20.79 -5.65 -5.19
CA PHE A 211 20.45 -7.07 -5.12
C PHE A 211 18.95 -7.31 -5.39
N TYR A 212 18.07 -6.50 -4.79
CA TYR A 212 16.63 -6.61 -5.02
C TYR A 212 16.24 -6.32 -6.47
N LYS A 213 16.83 -5.29 -7.06
CA LYS A 213 16.59 -4.94 -8.48
C LYS A 213 17.00 -6.07 -9.42
N LYS A 214 18.15 -6.69 -9.17
CA LYS A 214 18.56 -7.87 -9.94
C LYS A 214 17.56 -9.04 -9.81
N MET A 215 16.99 -9.27 -8.65
CA MET A 215 15.96 -10.29 -8.48
C MET A 215 14.67 -9.94 -9.24
N GLN A 216 14.30 -8.66 -9.34
CA GLN A 216 13.17 -8.23 -10.17
C GLN A 216 13.42 -8.51 -11.67
N GLU A 217 14.62 -8.18 -12.18
CA GLU A 217 15.04 -8.48 -13.55
C GLU A 217 15.01 -9.99 -13.81
N GLU A 218 15.52 -10.79 -12.88
CA GLU A 218 15.50 -12.26 -13.00
C GLU A 218 14.08 -12.82 -12.92
N LEU A 219 13.21 -12.28 -12.10
CA LEU A 219 11.81 -12.70 -12.03
C LEU A 219 11.09 -12.43 -13.37
N GLU A 220 11.33 -11.27 -13.97
CA GLU A 220 10.77 -10.93 -15.28
C GLU A 220 11.29 -11.89 -16.35
N ARG A 221 12.60 -12.22 -16.33
CA ARG A 221 13.21 -13.20 -17.23
C ARG A 221 12.64 -14.61 -17.06
N VAL A 222 12.47 -15.08 -15.80
CA VAL A 222 11.89 -16.39 -15.54
C VAL A 222 10.42 -16.46 -15.95
N ASN A 223 9.67 -15.37 -15.74
CA ASN A 223 8.27 -15.31 -16.16
C ASN A 223 8.09 -15.33 -17.70
N SER A 224 9.13 -15.01 -18.47
CA SER A 224 9.11 -15.15 -19.93
C SER A 224 9.39 -16.60 -20.42
N TRP A 225 9.78 -17.50 -19.53
CA TRP A 225 9.96 -18.90 -19.86
C TRP A 225 8.60 -19.61 -19.96
N GLY A 226 8.55 -20.72 -20.64
CA GLY A 226 7.35 -21.57 -20.66
C GLY A 226 7.03 -22.12 -19.27
N GLU A 227 5.77 -22.51 -19.06
CA GLU A 227 5.30 -23.16 -17.83
C GLU A 227 5.87 -24.59 -17.74
N THR A 228 6.81 -24.81 -16.83
CA THR A 228 7.45 -26.10 -16.54
C THR A 228 7.78 -26.19 -15.06
N ASP A 229 7.98 -27.42 -14.54
CA ASP A 229 8.41 -27.65 -13.15
C ASP A 229 9.72 -26.89 -12.83
N THR A 230 10.62 -26.80 -13.81
CA THR A 230 11.88 -26.05 -13.68
C THR A 230 11.63 -24.56 -13.54
N THR A 231 10.75 -23.99 -14.37
CA THR A 231 10.36 -22.58 -14.29
C THR A 231 9.73 -22.26 -12.91
N ASP A 232 8.83 -23.11 -12.44
CA ASP A 232 8.18 -22.94 -11.15
C ASP A 232 9.17 -23.04 -10.00
N TYR A 233 10.12 -23.96 -10.07
CA TYR A 233 11.18 -24.08 -9.08
C TYR A 233 12.02 -22.80 -8.96
N TYR A 234 12.48 -22.24 -10.09
CA TYR A 234 13.25 -20.99 -10.10
C TYR A 234 12.42 -19.79 -9.67
N ARG A 235 11.19 -19.67 -10.16
CA ARG A 235 10.25 -18.63 -9.77
C ARG A 235 10.04 -18.63 -8.26
N ASN A 236 9.70 -19.77 -7.67
CA ASN A 236 9.47 -19.90 -6.23
C ASN A 236 10.69 -19.53 -5.40
N ARG A 237 11.90 -19.91 -5.84
CA ARG A 237 13.14 -19.49 -5.15
C ARG A 237 13.36 -17.99 -5.21
N LEU A 238 13.09 -17.34 -6.34
CA LEU A 238 13.15 -15.89 -6.47
C LEU A 238 12.14 -15.22 -5.54
N LEU A 239 10.89 -15.67 -5.51
CA LEU A 239 9.83 -15.13 -4.66
C LEU A 239 10.23 -15.20 -3.17
N VAL A 240 10.75 -16.34 -2.71
CA VAL A 240 11.23 -16.50 -1.34
C VAL A 240 12.40 -15.56 -1.02
N ASN A 241 13.35 -15.42 -1.94
CA ASN A 241 14.51 -14.55 -1.73
C ASN A 241 14.12 -13.06 -1.78
N MET A 242 13.16 -12.68 -2.62
CA MET A 242 12.60 -11.32 -2.63
C MET A 242 11.85 -11.01 -1.34
N GLU A 243 11.12 -11.97 -0.79
CA GLU A 243 10.50 -11.83 0.54
C GLU A 243 11.56 -11.58 1.61
N ARG A 244 12.60 -12.41 1.68
CA ARG A 244 13.72 -12.27 2.62
C ARG A 244 14.47 -10.94 2.46
N ALA A 245 14.63 -10.47 1.23
CA ALA A 245 15.32 -9.21 0.93
C ALA A 245 14.53 -7.96 1.39
N ARG A 246 13.24 -8.10 1.69
CA ARG A 246 12.42 -7.05 2.31
C ARG A 246 12.54 -7.00 3.83
N TRP A 247 12.99 -8.06 4.46
CA TRP A 247 13.12 -8.10 5.92
C TRP A 247 14.14 -7.08 6.42
N GLN A 248 13.76 -6.32 7.42
CA GLN A 248 14.60 -5.29 8.02
C GLN A 248 15.21 -5.82 9.31
N TYR A 249 16.53 -5.96 9.33
CA TYR A 249 17.24 -6.33 10.54
C TYR A 249 17.26 -5.18 11.53
N ALA A 250 17.18 -5.50 12.83
CA ALA A 250 17.19 -4.48 13.89
C ALA A 250 18.56 -3.77 13.98
N LEU A 251 19.64 -4.45 13.61
CA LEU A 251 20.96 -3.82 13.52
C LEU A 251 21.03 -2.99 12.23
N GLU A 252 21.33 -1.70 12.39
CA GLU A 252 21.57 -0.82 11.27
C GLU A 252 22.90 -1.18 10.60
N LYS A 253 22.83 -1.39 9.30
CA LYS A 253 23.97 -1.60 8.43
C LYS A 253 24.67 -0.27 8.20
N GLY A 254 25.95 -0.19 8.53
CA GLY A 254 26.77 0.96 8.12
C GLY A 254 27.03 0.97 6.60
N LYS A 255 27.68 2.01 6.11
CA LYS A 255 28.13 2.09 4.72
C LYS A 255 29.22 1.06 4.37
N LYS A 256 29.92 0.55 5.38
CA LYS A 256 30.91 -0.54 5.27
C LYS A 256 30.39 -1.73 6.05
N TYR A 257 30.29 -2.86 5.38
CA TYR A 257 29.78 -4.07 6.00
C TYR A 257 30.33 -5.33 5.35
N VAL A 258 30.23 -6.44 6.06
CA VAL A 258 30.62 -7.76 5.58
C VAL A 258 29.37 -8.64 5.53
N VAL A 259 29.19 -9.35 4.41
CA VAL A 259 28.14 -10.34 4.23
C VAL A 259 28.76 -11.70 3.98
N ALA A 260 28.48 -12.66 4.87
CA ALA A 260 28.79 -14.06 4.63
C ALA A 260 27.57 -14.78 4.03
N ASN A 261 27.60 -15.01 2.73
CA ASN A 261 26.57 -15.77 2.04
C ASN A 261 26.90 -17.27 2.15
N THR A 262 26.34 -17.91 3.16
CA THR A 262 26.60 -19.34 3.44
C THR A 262 26.14 -20.25 2.30
N ALA A 263 25.07 -19.92 1.61
CA ALA A 263 24.55 -20.69 0.50
C ALA A 263 25.44 -20.63 -0.75
N ALA A 264 26.14 -19.52 -0.94
CA ALA A 264 27.07 -19.30 -2.05
C ALA A 264 28.53 -19.65 -1.68
N PHE A 265 28.83 -19.96 -0.42
CA PHE A 265 30.19 -20.13 0.09
C PHE A 265 31.08 -18.92 -0.16
N MET A 266 30.48 -17.71 -0.06
CA MET A 266 31.14 -16.45 -0.39
C MET A 266 31.02 -15.44 0.75
N LEU A 267 32.10 -14.72 0.98
CA LEU A 267 32.11 -13.53 1.84
C LEU A 267 32.33 -12.30 0.95
N GLN A 268 31.56 -11.25 1.19
CA GLN A 268 31.68 -9.97 0.53
C GLN A 268 31.91 -8.88 1.55
N ALA A 269 33.02 -8.15 1.44
CA ALA A 269 33.24 -6.91 2.17
C ALA A 269 32.87 -5.75 1.25
N VAL A 270 31.83 -5.01 1.63
CA VAL A 270 31.23 -3.96 0.81
C VAL A 270 31.57 -2.59 1.42
N ASN A 271 32.01 -1.68 0.59
CA ASN A 271 32.14 -0.26 0.91
C ASN A 271 31.26 0.55 -0.04
N GLU A 272 30.10 0.99 0.45
CA GLU A 272 29.12 1.77 -0.32
C GLU A 272 29.61 3.20 -0.62
N GLU A 273 30.62 3.71 0.11
CA GLU A 273 31.20 5.04 -0.15
C GLU A 273 32.05 5.07 -1.41
N THR A 274 32.73 3.98 -1.71
CA THR A 274 33.62 3.84 -2.87
C THR A 274 33.08 2.89 -3.95
N ASP A 275 31.87 2.36 -3.76
CA ASP A 275 31.25 1.33 -4.59
C ASP A 275 32.19 0.12 -4.83
N SER A 276 33.00 -0.22 -3.82
CA SER A 276 33.95 -1.31 -3.90
C SER A 276 33.47 -2.54 -3.15
N ILE A 277 33.72 -3.73 -3.73
CA ILE A 277 33.40 -5.02 -3.14
C ILE A 277 34.63 -5.91 -3.22
N LEU A 278 35.07 -6.41 -2.05
CA LEU A 278 36.06 -7.47 -1.97
C LEU A 278 35.31 -8.80 -1.73
N GLU A 279 35.60 -9.78 -2.56
CA GLU A 279 34.99 -11.11 -2.47
C GLU A 279 36.02 -12.17 -2.16
N MET A 280 35.62 -13.16 -1.33
CA MET A 280 36.44 -14.34 -1.06
C MET A 280 35.57 -15.56 -0.81
N ARG A 281 36.08 -16.73 -1.12
CA ARG A 281 35.45 -18.00 -0.76
C ARG A 281 35.63 -18.27 0.73
N ILE A 282 34.61 -18.84 1.34
CA ILE A 282 34.62 -19.22 2.75
C ILE A 282 34.19 -20.67 2.95
N CYS A 283 34.67 -21.28 4.02
CA CYS A 283 34.12 -22.51 4.54
C CYS A 283 32.90 -22.20 5.41
N VAL A 284 31.88 -23.04 5.31
CA VAL A 284 30.68 -22.97 6.11
C VAL A 284 30.41 -24.29 6.81
N GLY A 285 29.59 -24.29 7.85
CA GLY A 285 29.23 -25.48 8.61
C GLY A 285 28.55 -26.55 7.75
N SER A 286 28.68 -27.78 8.18
CA SER A 286 28.04 -28.95 7.55
C SER A 286 26.53 -28.96 7.82
N VAL A 287 25.80 -29.87 7.17
CA VAL A 287 24.35 -30.07 7.41
C VAL A 287 24.06 -30.39 8.88
N LYS A 288 24.97 -31.13 9.58
CA LYS A 288 24.82 -31.46 11.00
C LYS A 288 25.20 -30.31 11.94
N ASN A 289 26.23 -29.54 11.57
CA ASN A 289 26.76 -28.41 12.34
C ASN A 289 26.62 -27.13 11.47
N ARG A 290 25.44 -26.59 11.37
CA ARG A 290 25.15 -25.46 10.51
C ARG A 290 25.82 -24.19 11.01
N THR A 291 26.32 -23.38 10.07
CA THR A 291 26.67 -21.97 10.37
C THR A 291 25.39 -21.24 10.75
N PRO A 292 25.32 -20.64 11.95
CA PRO A 292 24.13 -19.88 12.37
C PRO A 292 23.96 -18.60 11.55
N LEU A 293 22.73 -18.12 11.43
CA LEU A 293 22.44 -16.80 10.90
C LEU A 293 22.67 -15.77 12.01
N LEU A 294 23.68 -14.93 11.85
CA LEU A 294 24.09 -13.93 12.81
C LEU A 294 24.11 -12.55 12.16
N SER A 295 23.82 -11.54 12.95
CA SER A 295 24.05 -10.15 12.61
C SER A 295 24.72 -9.47 13.80
N SER A 296 25.89 -8.86 13.59
CA SER A 296 26.68 -8.22 14.63
C SER A 296 27.52 -7.08 14.06
N LYS A 297 28.20 -6.35 14.93
CA LYS A 297 29.20 -5.34 14.55
C LYS A 297 30.60 -5.90 14.75
N ILE A 298 31.54 -5.51 13.88
CA ILE A 298 32.97 -5.78 14.10
C ILE A 298 33.46 -4.73 15.10
N TYR A 299 33.92 -5.19 16.25
CA TYR A 299 34.41 -4.30 17.31
C TYR A 299 35.94 -4.17 17.32
N TYR A 300 36.65 -5.22 16.97
CA TYR A 300 38.10 -5.24 16.89
C TYR A 300 38.57 -6.30 15.89
N MET A 301 39.81 -6.21 15.49
CA MET A 301 40.52 -7.18 14.68
C MET A 301 41.81 -7.58 15.41
N GLU A 302 42.11 -8.83 15.41
CA GLU A 302 43.33 -9.38 16.01
C GLU A 302 44.23 -9.96 14.92
N LEU A 303 45.49 -9.59 14.95
CA LEU A 303 46.49 -10.13 14.03
C LEU A 303 47.24 -11.28 14.71
N ASN A 304 47.40 -12.37 14.00
CA ASN A 304 48.04 -13.60 14.51
C ASN A 304 47.39 -14.13 15.80
N PRO A 305 46.08 -14.37 15.82
CA PRO A 305 45.42 -14.85 17.03
C PRO A 305 45.88 -16.25 17.41
N TYR A 306 46.00 -16.49 18.72
CA TYR A 306 46.19 -17.87 19.25
C TYR A 306 44.86 -18.61 19.22
N TRP A 307 44.82 -19.75 18.54
CA TRP A 307 43.66 -20.66 18.59
C TRP A 307 43.81 -21.62 19.75
N ASN A 308 43.05 -21.44 20.82
CA ASN A 308 42.85 -22.45 21.84
C ASN A 308 41.78 -23.41 21.34
N VAL A 309 42.19 -24.65 21.04
CA VAL A 309 41.31 -25.72 20.59
C VAL A 309 40.82 -26.51 21.81
#